data_cee833e5f32b82a6fcbc3009102af3ce
#
_entry.id   cee833e5f32b82a6fcbc3009102af3ce
#
_cell.length_a   1.000
_cell.length_b   1.000
_cell.length_c   1.000
_cell.angle_alpha   90.00
_cell.angle_beta   90.00
_cell.angle_gamma   90.00
#
_symmetry.space_group_name_H-M   'P 1'
#
loop_
_entity.id
_entity.type
_entity.pdbx_description
1 polymer ?
#
loop_
_entity_poly.entity_id
_entity_poly.type
_entity_poly.pdbx_seq_one_letter_code
_entity_poly.pdbx_strand_id
1 'polypeptide(L)'
;MLRFDHLAVSALTLAEGVASVEAALGVSLSPGGQHPHMATHNRLIGVGDLYLEVIAPDPSQPRPAWPRWFDLDSFAGPPRLTNWVTASDDIAVDLAQSPAETGAPVNLARGDYRWIMAIPADGRLPYDGALPALIQWHGDLHPARALPDCGLRLRRFEIAHPQAQALREALRGRLNEPRLIITEAPVKALRASFDTPHGPRVLE
;
A
#
# COMPACT_ATOMS: atom_id res chain seq x y z
N MET A 1 1.60 9.95 15.64
CA MET A 1 0.28 9.40 15.18
C MET A 1 0.41 8.98 13.75
N LEU A 2 -0.08 7.80 13.38
CA LEU A 2 -0.04 7.30 12.01
C LEU A 2 -0.93 8.15 11.09
N ARG A 3 -0.52 8.27 9.82
CA ARG A 3 -1.30 8.93 8.76
C ARG A 3 -1.44 7.95 7.59
N PHE A 4 -2.60 7.92 6.96
CA PHE A 4 -2.77 7.15 5.73
C PHE A 4 -1.81 7.70 4.67
N ASP A 5 -1.04 6.82 4.02
CA ASP A 5 0.00 7.20 3.05
C ASP A 5 -0.40 6.77 1.63
N HIS A 6 -0.65 5.49 1.41
CA HIS A 6 -1.06 4.98 0.11
C HIS A 6 -1.75 3.62 0.16
N LEU A 7 -2.40 3.27 -0.94
CA LEU A 7 -2.95 1.97 -1.25
C LEU A 7 -2.02 1.22 -2.20
N ALA A 8 -1.96 -0.11 -2.10
CA ALA A 8 -1.16 -0.95 -2.99
C ALA A 8 -2.02 -2.00 -3.69
N VAL A 9 -1.95 -2.01 -5.02
CA VAL A 9 -2.49 -3.05 -5.90
C VAL A 9 -1.33 -3.95 -6.31
N SER A 10 -1.41 -5.23 -5.92
CA SER A 10 -0.46 -6.25 -6.37
C SER A 10 -0.87 -6.84 -7.71
N ALA A 11 0.13 -7.17 -8.52
CA ALA A 11 -0.05 -7.83 -9.81
C ALA A 11 1.09 -8.83 -10.09
N LEU A 12 0.85 -9.81 -10.96
CA LEU A 12 1.89 -10.73 -11.44
C LEU A 12 2.88 -10.01 -12.36
N THR A 13 2.36 -9.12 -13.20
CA THR A 13 3.17 -8.21 -14.03
C THR A 13 2.69 -6.78 -13.85
N LEU A 14 3.62 -5.84 -13.94
CA LEU A 14 3.28 -4.41 -13.83
C LEU A 14 2.33 -3.97 -14.95
N ALA A 15 2.49 -4.51 -16.16
CA ALA A 15 1.64 -4.17 -17.29
C ALA A 15 0.17 -4.58 -17.07
N GLU A 16 -0.08 -5.79 -16.55
CA GLU A 16 -1.43 -6.24 -16.21
C GLU A 16 -2.04 -5.39 -15.07
N GLY A 17 -1.25 -5.10 -14.03
CA GLY A 17 -1.70 -4.26 -12.93
C GLY A 17 -2.10 -2.87 -13.38
N VAL A 18 -1.27 -2.23 -14.21
CA VAL A 18 -1.55 -0.90 -14.78
C VAL A 18 -2.80 -0.94 -15.64
N ALA A 19 -2.91 -1.86 -16.58
CA ALA A 19 -4.08 -1.98 -17.45
C ALA A 19 -5.37 -2.17 -16.64
N SER A 20 -5.33 -2.99 -15.59
CA SER A 20 -6.48 -3.25 -14.70
C SER A 20 -6.92 -1.98 -13.96
N VAL A 21 -5.98 -1.26 -13.35
CA VAL A 21 -6.29 -0.05 -12.58
C VAL A 21 -6.74 1.10 -13.49
N GLU A 22 -6.10 1.30 -14.63
CA GLU A 22 -6.49 2.32 -15.61
C GLU A 22 -7.90 2.06 -16.16
N ALA A 23 -8.23 0.81 -16.46
CA ALA A 23 -9.57 0.42 -16.90
C ALA A 23 -10.63 0.65 -15.82
N ALA A 24 -10.31 0.33 -14.55
CA ALA A 24 -11.22 0.50 -13.44
C ALA A 24 -11.46 1.97 -13.08
N LEU A 25 -10.42 2.79 -13.06
CA LEU A 25 -10.50 4.19 -12.63
C LEU A 25 -10.73 5.19 -13.76
N GLY A 26 -10.43 4.81 -15.01
CA GLY A 26 -10.56 5.68 -16.18
C GLY A 26 -9.50 6.79 -16.25
N VAL A 27 -8.36 6.62 -15.57
CA VAL A 27 -7.26 7.59 -15.50
C VAL A 27 -5.92 6.87 -15.64
N SER A 28 -4.94 7.53 -16.25
CA SER A 28 -3.63 6.92 -16.50
C SER A 28 -2.67 7.06 -15.33
N LEU A 29 -1.86 6.02 -15.09
CA LEU A 29 -0.83 6.02 -14.07
C LEU A 29 0.44 6.73 -14.55
N SER A 30 1.05 7.49 -13.65
CA SER A 30 2.34 8.12 -13.85
C SER A 30 3.49 7.09 -13.81
N PRO A 31 4.64 7.39 -14.42
CA PRO A 31 5.85 6.61 -14.22
C PRO A 31 6.16 6.45 -12.73
N GLY A 32 6.58 5.26 -12.36
CA GLY A 32 7.07 4.93 -11.02
C GLY A 32 8.59 4.70 -11.03
N GLY A 33 9.02 3.64 -10.39
CA GLY A 33 10.43 3.30 -10.34
C GLY A 33 10.67 1.86 -9.92
N GLN A 34 11.94 1.53 -9.73
CA GLN A 34 12.40 0.23 -9.29
C GLN A 34 12.78 0.30 -7.80
N HIS A 35 12.55 -0.81 -7.10
CA HIS A 35 13.00 -1.03 -5.72
C HIS A 35 14.04 -2.15 -5.72
N PRO A 36 15.32 -1.83 -5.93
CA PRO A 36 16.35 -2.87 -6.13
C PRO A 36 16.44 -3.84 -4.96
N HIS A 37 16.30 -3.35 -3.72
CA HIS A 37 16.34 -4.18 -2.52
C HIS A 37 15.28 -5.29 -2.53
N MET A 38 14.07 -4.97 -3.02
CA MET A 38 12.95 -5.92 -3.05
C MET A 38 12.75 -6.57 -4.41
N ALA A 39 13.55 -6.19 -5.43
CA ALA A 39 13.38 -6.62 -6.81
C ALA A 39 11.92 -6.48 -7.28
N THR A 40 11.34 -5.30 -7.05
CA THR A 40 9.99 -4.92 -7.48
C THR A 40 10.04 -3.61 -8.23
N HIS A 41 9.01 -3.34 -9.03
CA HIS A 41 8.81 -2.08 -9.71
C HIS A 41 7.35 -1.65 -9.62
N ASN A 42 7.09 -0.35 -9.81
CA ASN A 42 5.76 0.20 -9.63
C ASN A 42 5.38 1.25 -10.67
N ARG A 43 4.09 1.58 -10.70
CA ARG A 43 3.48 2.76 -11.28
C ARG A 43 2.61 3.42 -10.23
N LEU A 44 2.47 4.74 -10.29
CA LEU A 44 1.82 5.53 -9.27
C LEU A 44 0.73 6.42 -9.85
N ILE A 45 -0.27 6.76 -9.04
CA ILE A 45 -1.25 7.79 -9.36
C ILE A 45 -1.59 8.61 -8.11
N GLY A 46 -1.65 9.93 -8.24
CA GLY A 46 -2.03 10.83 -7.16
C GLY A 46 -3.52 10.69 -6.81
N VAL A 47 -3.81 10.63 -5.51
CA VAL A 47 -5.17 10.51 -4.96
C VAL A 47 -5.41 11.63 -3.94
N GLY A 48 -5.16 12.88 -4.33
CA GLY A 48 -5.20 14.03 -3.44
C GLY A 48 -4.02 14.05 -2.46
N ASP A 49 -4.31 13.85 -1.19
CA ASP A 49 -3.31 13.77 -0.11
C ASP A 49 -2.57 12.42 -0.06
N LEU A 50 -3.04 11.43 -0.79
CA LEU A 50 -2.53 10.06 -0.87
C LEU A 50 -2.02 9.75 -2.28
N TYR A 51 -1.51 8.53 -2.46
CA TYR A 51 -1.33 7.95 -3.78
C TYR A 51 -1.78 6.48 -3.81
N LEU A 52 -1.96 5.95 -5.00
CA LEU A 52 -2.17 4.53 -5.26
C LEU A 52 -0.94 4.01 -6.00
N GLU A 53 -0.43 2.90 -5.54
CA GLU A 53 0.68 2.17 -6.13
C GLU A 53 0.17 0.90 -6.81
N VAL A 54 0.59 0.66 -8.04
CA VAL A 54 0.54 -0.66 -8.67
C VAL A 54 1.93 -1.24 -8.61
N ILE A 55 2.09 -2.39 -7.98
CA ILE A 55 3.39 -3.01 -7.72
C ILE A 55 3.42 -4.46 -8.21
N ALA A 56 4.56 -4.87 -8.76
CA ALA A 56 4.81 -6.23 -9.21
C ALA A 56 6.30 -6.60 -9.04
N PRO A 57 6.65 -7.90 -9.07
CA PRO A 57 8.04 -8.34 -9.20
C PRO A 57 8.67 -7.74 -10.47
N ASP A 58 9.90 -7.25 -10.35
CA ASP A 58 10.64 -6.70 -11.50
C ASP A 58 11.41 -7.82 -12.22
N PRO A 59 11.03 -8.19 -13.45
CA PRO A 59 11.69 -9.26 -14.19
C PRO A 59 13.11 -8.91 -14.64
N SER A 60 13.49 -7.63 -14.59
CA SER A 60 14.85 -7.18 -14.91
C SER A 60 15.84 -7.36 -13.75
N GLN A 61 15.34 -7.66 -12.54
CA GLN A 61 16.13 -7.84 -11.34
C GLN A 61 16.20 -9.31 -10.92
N PRO A 62 17.34 -9.79 -10.42
CA PRO A 62 17.40 -11.12 -9.83
C PRO A 62 16.47 -11.19 -8.62
N ARG A 63 15.89 -12.36 -8.38
CA ARG A 63 15.09 -12.59 -7.17
C ARG A 63 15.96 -12.36 -5.93
N PRO A 64 15.50 -11.57 -4.94
CA PRO A 64 16.27 -11.37 -3.70
C PRO A 64 16.38 -12.67 -2.91
N ALA A 65 17.38 -12.74 -2.02
CA ALA A 65 17.57 -13.89 -1.12
C ALA A 65 16.52 -13.97 0.02
N TRP A 66 15.73 -12.94 0.18
CA TRP A 66 14.64 -12.81 1.16
C TRP A 66 13.29 -12.67 0.48
N PRO A 67 12.17 -12.93 1.17
CA PRO A 67 10.83 -12.73 0.65
C PRO A 67 10.56 -11.26 0.29
N ARG A 68 9.84 -11.06 -0.82
CA ARG A 68 9.36 -9.72 -1.17
C ARG A 68 8.26 -9.28 -0.22
N TRP A 69 8.18 -7.98 0.01
CA TRP A 69 7.09 -7.37 0.75
C TRP A 69 5.72 -7.67 0.13
N PHE A 70 4.62 -7.41 0.90
CA PHE A 70 3.23 -7.57 0.44
C PHE A 70 2.88 -8.98 -0.04
N ASP A 71 3.62 -9.99 0.42
CA ASP A 71 3.46 -11.40 0.01
C ASP A 71 3.49 -11.60 -1.53
N LEU A 72 4.24 -10.76 -2.24
CA LEU A 72 4.30 -10.78 -3.71
C LEU A 72 4.86 -12.10 -4.27
N ASP A 73 5.63 -12.83 -3.50
CA ASP A 73 6.15 -14.15 -3.92
C ASP A 73 5.09 -15.26 -3.94
N SER A 74 4.01 -15.09 -3.19
CA SER A 74 2.86 -16.00 -3.15
C SER A 74 1.63 -15.44 -3.88
N PHE A 75 1.73 -14.22 -4.42
CA PHE A 75 0.62 -13.58 -5.10
C PHE A 75 0.18 -14.38 -6.32
N ALA A 76 -1.13 -14.60 -6.46
CA ALA A 76 -1.73 -15.29 -7.58
C ALA A 76 -3.10 -14.67 -7.93
N GLY A 77 -3.55 -14.88 -9.16
CA GLY A 77 -4.82 -14.36 -9.65
C GLY A 77 -4.71 -12.95 -10.26
N PRO A 78 -5.87 -12.30 -10.51
CA PRO A 78 -5.91 -10.99 -11.13
C PRO A 78 -5.36 -9.88 -10.24
N PRO A 79 -4.93 -8.74 -10.83
CA PRO A 79 -4.54 -7.55 -10.07
C PRO A 79 -5.65 -7.11 -9.14
N ARG A 80 -5.32 -6.80 -7.87
CA ARG A 80 -6.27 -6.37 -6.84
C ARG A 80 -5.61 -5.60 -5.73
N LEU A 81 -6.40 -4.88 -4.93
CA LEU A 81 -5.96 -4.30 -3.67
C LEU A 81 -5.53 -5.42 -2.71
N THR A 82 -4.29 -5.35 -2.22
CA THR A 82 -3.76 -6.33 -1.27
C THR A 82 -3.34 -5.72 0.04
N ASN A 83 -2.82 -4.49 -0.01
CA ASN A 83 -2.18 -3.83 1.11
C ASN A 83 -2.46 -2.33 1.11
N TRP A 84 -2.17 -1.72 2.23
CA TRP A 84 -2.15 -0.27 2.43
C TRP A 84 -1.03 0.10 3.39
N VAL A 85 -0.65 1.36 3.37
CA VAL A 85 0.52 1.85 4.10
C VAL A 85 0.14 3.08 4.92
N THR A 86 0.71 3.18 6.11
CA THR A 86 0.59 4.38 6.95
C THR A 86 1.97 4.98 7.22
N ALA A 87 2.05 6.31 7.11
CA ALA A 87 3.24 7.06 7.45
C ALA A 87 3.34 7.25 8.98
N SER A 88 4.55 7.06 9.47
CA SER A 88 4.96 7.28 10.86
C SER A 88 5.98 8.43 10.93
N ASP A 89 5.93 9.23 11.99
CA ASP A 89 6.97 10.22 12.28
C ASP A 89 8.17 9.61 13.02
N ASP A 90 7.94 8.48 13.73
CA ASP A 90 8.96 7.68 14.40
C ASP A 90 8.57 6.20 14.30
N ILE A 91 9.13 5.51 13.32
CA ILE A 91 8.80 4.12 13.03
C ILE A 91 9.18 3.18 14.17
N ALA A 92 10.23 3.49 14.94
CA ALA A 92 10.64 2.65 16.07
C ALA A 92 9.60 2.68 17.20
N VAL A 93 9.08 3.86 17.50
CA VAL A 93 8.00 4.04 18.49
C VAL A 93 6.72 3.34 18.03
N ASP A 94 6.35 3.47 16.77
CA ASP A 94 5.13 2.85 16.24
C ASP A 94 5.26 1.33 16.12
N LEU A 95 6.45 0.81 15.78
CA LEU A 95 6.73 -0.63 15.77
C LEU A 95 6.63 -1.25 17.17
N ALA A 96 7.13 -0.56 18.20
CA ALA A 96 7.03 -1.04 19.58
C ALA A 96 5.57 -1.21 20.07
N GLN A 97 4.62 -0.56 19.41
CA GLN A 97 3.17 -0.65 19.67
C GLN A 97 2.43 -1.53 18.65
N SER A 98 3.13 -2.14 17.73
CA SER A 98 2.56 -2.98 16.67
C SER A 98 2.78 -4.47 16.99
N PRO A 99 1.99 -5.39 16.41
CA PRO A 99 2.32 -6.81 16.45
C PRO A 99 3.75 -7.07 15.96
N ALA A 100 4.44 -8.03 16.57
CA ALA A 100 5.83 -8.38 16.21
C ALA A 100 5.98 -8.75 14.72
N GLU A 101 4.94 -9.33 14.15
CA GLU A 101 4.84 -9.72 12.75
C GLU A 101 4.77 -8.53 11.79
N THR A 102 4.65 -7.28 12.28
CA THR A 102 4.73 -6.07 11.43
C THR A 102 6.12 -5.92 10.80
N GLY A 103 7.12 -6.57 11.37
CA GLY A 103 8.46 -6.73 10.82
C GLY A 103 9.51 -5.80 11.42
N ALA A 104 10.65 -5.72 10.75
CA ALA A 104 11.80 -4.93 11.17
C ALA A 104 11.99 -3.70 10.26
N PRO A 105 12.56 -2.60 10.78
CA PRO A 105 12.83 -1.40 9.98
C PRO A 105 13.97 -1.65 8.98
N VAL A 106 13.70 -1.37 7.71
CA VAL A 106 14.66 -1.47 6.58
C VAL A 106 14.78 -0.13 5.89
N ASN A 107 16.00 0.36 5.71
CA ASN A 107 16.28 1.58 4.95
C ASN A 107 16.22 1.31 3.45
N LEU A 108 15.43 2.08 2.74
CA LEU A 108 15.13 1.91 1.34
C LEU A 108 15.30 3.22 0.56
N ALA A 109 15.49 3.07 -0.75
CA ALA A 109 15.63 4.20 -1.66
C ALA A 109 15.04 3.89 -3.05
N ARG A 110 14.53 4.95 -3.72
CA ARG A 110 14.11 4.93 -5.11
C ARG A 110 14.32 6.31 -5.72
N GLY A 111 15.24 6.44 -6.65
CA GLY A 111 15.66 7.77 -7.13
C GLY A 111 16.12 8.64 -5.96
N ASP A 112 15.51 9.80 -5.80
CA ASP A 112 15.81 10.74 -4.69
C ASP A 112 15.02 10.44 -3.40
N TYR A 113 14.00 9.59 -3.47
CA TYR A 113 13.22 9.21 -2.30
C TYR A 113 14.01 8.31 -1.38
N ARG A 114 13.91 8.56 -0.08
CA ARG A 114 14.52 7.77 1.01
C ARG A 114 13.47 7.55 2.08
N TRP A 115 13.38 6.32 2.56
CA TRP A 115 12.44 5.98 3.64
C TRP A 115 12.92 4.77 4.44
N ILE A 116 12.35 4.61 5.61
CA ILE A 116 12.39 3.37 6.37
C ILE A 116 11.02 2.70 6.24
N MET A 117 10.99 1.41 6.03
CA MET A 117 9.77 0.62 6.01
C MET A 117 9.89 -0.59 6.92
N ALA A 118 8.85 -0.88 7.68
CA ALA A 118 8.76 -2.12 8.43
C ALA A 118 8.44 -3.27 7.47
N ILE A 119 9.35 -4.26 7.40
CA ILE A 119 9.20 -5.41 6.49
C ILE A 119 9.22 -6.70 7.31
N PRO A 120 8.15 -7.50 7.26
CA PRO A 120 8.12 -8.84 7.84
C PRO A 120 9.17 -9.76 7.22
N ALA A 121 9.77 -10.63 8.01
CA ALA A 121 10.82 -11.55 7.54
C ALA A 121 10.32 -12.53 6.47
N ASP A 122 9.03 -12.87 6.48
CA ASP A 122 8.36 -13.70 5.49
C ASP A 122 7.62 -12.91 4.40
N GLY A 123 7.71 -11.56 4.43
CA GLY A 123 7.04 -10.67 3.49
C GLY A 123 5.55 -10.46 3.74
N ARG A 124 4.98 -11.08 4.79
CA ARG A 124 3.53 -11.09 5.07
C ARG A 124 3.18 -10.16 6.21
N LEU A 125 2.33 -9.18 5.94
CA LEU A 125 1.82 -8.30 6.98
C LEU A 125 0.76 -9.02 7.84
N PRO A 126 0.63 -8.64 9.13
CA PRO A 126 -0.39 -9.18 10.03
C PRO A 126 -1.80 -9.07 9.46
N TYR A 127 -2.67 -9.95 9.91
CA TYR A 127 -4.07 -10.03 9.44
C TYR A 127 -4.17 -10.17 7.92
N ASP A 128 -3.30 -10.99 7.33
CA ASP A 128 -3.27 -11.20 5.87
C ASP A 128 -3.16 -9.89 5.07
N GLY A 129 -2.36 -8.93 5.56
CA GLY A 129 -2.18 -7.62 4.95
C GLY A 129 -3.32 -6.61 5.21
N ALA A 130 -4.27 -6.93 6.08
CA ALA A 130 -5.29 -5.98 6.51
C ALA A 130 -4.76 -4.94 7.51
N LEU A 131 -3.71 -5.26 8.29
CA LEU A 131 -2.96 -4.26 9.03
C LEU A 131 -2.04 -3.51 8.07
N PRO A 132 -1.90 -2.16 8.20
CA PRO A 132 -1.02 -1.41 7.29
C PRO A 132 0.45 -1.71 7.52
N ALA A 133 1.23 -1.65 6.46
CA ALA A 133 2.67 -1.47 6.58
C ALA A 133 2.99 -0.09 7.16
N LEU A 134 4.11 0.02 7.88
CA LEU A 134 4.60 1.28 8.41
C LEU A 134 5.73 1.80 7.54
N ILE A 135 5.64 3.09 7.16
CA ILE A 135 6.67 3.81 6.43
C ILE A 135 7.04 5.09 7.16
N GLN A 136 8.33 5.42 7.17
CA GLN A 136 8.83 6.73 7.61
C GLN A 136 9.63 7.34 6.49
N TRP A 137 9.14 8.43 5.91
CA TRP A 137 9.85 9.18 4.88
C TRP A 137 10.97 10.03 5.46
N HIS A 138 12.08 10.15 4.71
CA HIS A 138 13.17 11.06 5.04
C HIS A 138 13.08 12.34 4.21
N GLY A 139 13.19 13.48 4.88
CA GLY A 139 13.12 14.80 4.24
C GLY A 139 11.69 15.16 3.78
N ASP A 140 11.61 16.11 2.84
CA ASP A 140 10.34 16.70 2.39
C ASP A 140 9.75 16.06 1.12
N LEU A 141 10.51 15.16 0.50
CA LEU A 141 10.06 14.50 -0.72
C LEU A 141 9.03 13.43 -0.41
N HIS A 142 7.88 13.51 -1.08
CA HIS A 142 6.80 12.53 -0.96
C HIS A 142 6.09 12.32 -2.30
N PRO A 143 5.78 11.07 -2.72
CA PRO A 143 5.16 10.82 -4.01
C PRO A 143 3.87 11.58 -4.24
N ALA A 144 2.97 11.64 -3.27
CA ALA A 144 1.69 12.35 -3.44
C ALA A 144 1.84 13.84 -3.78
N ARG A 145 2.96 14.48 -3.38
CA ARG A 145 3.22 15.88 -3.69
C ARG A 145 3.82 16.09 -5.08
N ALA A 146 4.49 15.07 -5.61
CA ALA A 146 5.17 15.14 -6.91
C ALA A 146 4.28 14.66 -8.06
N LEU A 147 3.27 13.83 -7.77
CA LEU A 147 2.36 13.30 -8.76
C LEU A 147 1.36 14.37 -9.24
N PRO A 148 1.03 14.38 -10.54
CA PRO A 148 0.01 15.28 -11.07
C PRO A 148 -1.35 14.99 -10.44
N ASP A 149 -2.12 16.04 -10.20
CA ASP A 149 -3.52 15.91 -9.79
C ASP A 149 -4.39 15.55 -11.00
N CYS A 150 -4.83 14.30 -11.06
CA CYS A 150 -5.74 13.79 -12.10
C CYS A 150 -7.22 13.82 -11.68
N GLY A 151 -7.56 14.51 -10.59
CA GLY A 151 -8.93 14.61 -10.08
C GLY A 151 -9.42 13.36 -9.35
N LEU A 152 -8.52 12.41 -9.05
CA LEU A 152 -8.85 11.21 -8.29
C LEU A 152 -8.85 11.52 -6.78
N ARG A 153 -9.91 11.12 -6.07
CA ARG A 153 -10.06 11.32 -4.62
C ARG A 153 -10.58 10.06 -3.95
N LEU A 154 -9.91 9.59 -2.91
CA LEU A 154 -10.41 8.49 -2.09
C LEU A 154 -11.60 8.98 -1.25
N ARG A 155 -12.74 8.33 -1.42
CA ARG A 155 -13.96 8.56 -0.63
C ARG A 155 -14.07 7.63 0.54
N ARG A 156 -13.72 6.36 0.34
CA ARG A 156 -13.87 5.32 1.35
C ARG A 156 -12.90 4.19 1.08
N PHE A 157 -12.30 3.69 2.13
CA PHE A 157 -11.51 2.46 2.13
C PHE A 157 -12.13 1.48 3.13
N GLU A 158 -12.54 0.34 2.65
CA GLU A 158 -13.23 -0.68 3.42
C GLU A 158 -12.34 -1.91 3.56
N ILE A 159 -12.21 -2.38 4.78
CA ILE A 159 -11.53 -3.63 5.13
C ILE A 159 -12.58 -4.55 5.76
N ALA A 160 -12.95 -5.61 5.07
CA ALA A 160 -13.74 -6.70 5.61
C ALA A 160 -12.78 -7.79 6.10
N HIS A 161 -12.92 -8.26 7.36
CA HIS A 161 -11.98 -9.23 7.92
C HIS A 161 -12.61 -10.05 9.05
N PRO A 162 -12.30 -11.37 9.19
CA PRO A 162 -12.81 -12.19 10.29
C PRO A 162 -12.39 -11.70 11.69
N GLN A 163 -11.24 -11.04 11.79
CA GLN A 163 -10.70 -10.48 13.03
C GLN A 163 -10.83 -8.94 13.07
N ALA A 164 -11.94 -8.40 12.54
CA ALA A 164 -12.15 -6.95 12.44
C ALA A 164 -12.04 -6.22 13.78
N GLN A 165 -12.47 -6.85 14.88
CA GLN A 165 -12.34 -6.26 16.21
C GLN A 165 -10.87 -6.09 16.61
N ALA A 166 -10.05 -7.13 16.46
CA ALA A 166 -8.62 -7.07 16.78
C ALA A 166 -7.89 -6.03 15.92
N LEU A 167 -8.25 -5.95 14.64
CA LEU A 167 -7.69 -4.96 13.71
C LEU A 167 -8.05 -3.52 14.13
N ARG A 168 -9.30 -3.25 14.52
CA ARG A 168 -9.72 -1.95 15.06
C ARG A 168 -8.97 -1.62 16.36
N GLU A 169 -8.75 -2.60 17.23
CA GLU A 169 -7.99 -2.41 18.47
C GLU A 169 -6.53 -2.05 18.21
N ALA A 170 -5.88 -2.74 17.27
CA ALA A 170 -4.49 -2.47 16.87
C ALA A 170 -4.28 -1.04 16.32
N LEU A 171 -5.32 -0.44 15.74
CA LEU A 171 -5.29 0.92 15.17
C LEU A 171 -5.86 2.01 16.11
N ARG A 172 -6.52 1.60 17.21
CA ARG A 172 -7.19 2.53 18.14
C ARG A 172 -6.22 3.52 18.75
N GLY A 173 -6.55 4.81 18.65
CA GLY A 173 -5.73 5.90 19.19
C GLY A 173 -4.41 6.15 18.44
N ARG A 174 -4.12 5.36 17.42
CA ARG A 174 -2.90 5.48 16.59
C ARG A 174 -3.18 6.08 15.22
N LEU A 175 -4.32 5.75 14.63
CA LEU A 175 -4.76 6.26 13.32
C LEU A 175 -6.13 6.92 13.47
N ASN A 176 -6.25 8.15 12.96
CA ASN A 176 -7.53 8.84 12.81
C ASN A 176 -7.78 9.09 11.32
N GLU A 177 -8.50 8.17 10.68
CA GLU A 177 -8.78 8.21 9.24
C GLU A 177 -10.28 7.98 9.00
N PRO A 178 -11.04 9.05 8.76
CA PRO A 178 -12.50 8.95 8.63
C PRO A 178 -12.95 8.19 7.38
N ARG A 179 -12.09 8.04 6.38
CA ARG A 179 -12.39 7.27 5.16
C ARG A 179 -12.25 5.76 5.38
N LEU A 180 -11.55 5.32 6.46
CA LEU A 180 -11.34 3.91 6.77
C LEU A 180 -12.53 3.32 7.50
N ILE A 181 -13.05 2.22 6.99
CA ILE A 181 -14.11 1.42 7.63
C ILE A 181 -13.66 -0.04 7.72
N ILE A 182 -13.70 -0.59 8.93
CA ILE A 182 -13.35 -1.98 9.18
C ILE A 182 -14.60 -2.72 9.64
N THR A 183 -14.98 -3.75 8.92
CA THR A 183 -16.19 -4.57 9.18
C THR A 183 -15.84 -6.04 9.34
N GLU A 184 -16.63 -6.74 10.12
CA GLU A 184 -16.52 -8.19 10.24
C GLU A 184 -17.08 -8.90 9.01
N ALA A 185 -16.35 -9.88 8.50
CA ALA A 185 -16.76 -10.73 7.39
C ALA A 185 -16.01 -12.06 7.44
N PRO A 186 -16.57 -13.16 6.89
CA PRO A 186 -15.94 -14.49 6.94
C PRO A 186 -14.64 -14.59 6.13
N VAL A 187 -14.44 -13.70 5.16
CA VAL A 187 -13.27 -13.66 4.26
C VAL A 187 -12.76 -12.23 4.18
N LYS A 188 -11.42 -12.07 4.16
CA LYS A 188 -10.79 -10.77 3.94
C LYS A 188 -11.17 -10.21 2.56
N ALA A 189 -11.56 -8.95 2.53
CA ALA A 189 -11.67 -8.15 1.31
C ALA A 189 -11.23 -6.70 1.57
N LEU A 190 -10.57 -6.12 0.59
CA LEU A 190 -10.23 -4.70 0.56
C LEU A 190 -11.00 -4.05 -0.58
N ARG A 191 -11.60 -2.89 -0.31
CA ARG A 191 -12.37 -2.15 -1.29
C ARG A 191 -12.13 -0.65 -1.13
N ALA A 192 -11.79 0.01 -2.22
CA ALA A 192 -11.59 1.45 -2.24
C ALA A 192 -12.54 2.11 -3.23
N SER A 193 -13.29 3.11 -2.76
CA SER A 193 -14.21 3.91 -3.58
C SER A 193 -13.61 5.28 -3.83
N PHE A 194 -13.64 5.70 -5.09
CA PHE A 194 -13.02 6.95 -5.54
C PHE A 194 -14.02 7.83 -6.27
N ASP A 195 -13.88 9.14 -6.12
CA ASP A 195 -14.34 10.07 -7.15
C ASP A 195 -13.26 10.18 -8.22
N THR A 196 -13.69 10.15 -9.46
CA THR A 196 -12.85 10.36 -10.64
C THR A 196 -13.48 11.42 -11.55
N PRO A 197 -12.75 11.99 -12.51
CA PRO A 197 -13.34 12.87 -13.54
C PRO A 197 -14.48 12.23 -14.34
N HIS A 198 -14.57 10.89 -14.30
CA HIS A 198 -15.60 10.11 -15.02
C HIS A 198 -16.69 9.54 -14.10
N GLY A 199 -16.86 10.13 -12.90
CA GLY A 199 -17.79 9.70 -11.88
C GLY A 199 -17.21 8.70 -10.88
N PRO A 200 -18.03 8.18 -9.95
CA PRO A 200 -17.55 7.25 -8.92
C PRO A 200 -17.02 5.95 -9.51
N ARG A 201 -15.92 5.46 -8.95
CA ARG A 201 -15.28 4.19 -9.33
C ARG A 201 -14.85 3.41 -8.09
N VAL A 202 -14.65 2.11 -8.27
CA VAL A 202 -14.27 1.18 -7.19
C VAL A 202 -13.10 0.32 -7.66
N LEU A 203 -12.16 0.06 -6.73
CA LEU A 203 -11.15 -0.99 -6.81
C LEU A 203 -11.37 -2.00 -5.68
N GLU A 204 -11.17 -3.27 -6.00
CA GLU A 204 -11.22 -4.41 -5.05
C GLU A 204 -9.95 -5.24 -5.16
#